data_810d5f48a712bbef4ce19eb796496692
#
_entry.id   810d5f48a712bbef4ce19eb796496692
#
_cell.length_a   1.000
_cell.length_b   1.000
_cell.length_c   1.000
_cell.angle_alpha   90.00
_cell.angle_beta   90.00
_cell.angle_gamma   90.00
#
_symmetry.space_group_name_H-M   'P 1'
#
loop_
_entity.id
_entity.type
_entity.pdbx_description
1 polymer ?
#
loop_
_entity_poly.entity_id
_entity_poly.type
_entity_poly.pdbx_seq_one_letter_code
_entity_poly.pdbx_strand_id
1 'polypeptide(L)'
;MKELGEYLKHTRVDNGVSLAEAAEDLELSTSQLENIESGNVRAFKDVYNLKQYVKQYAKYLGLDPEKVVDEFNGFLFEHTSKISLDDILAAQKKLEEK
;
A
#
# COMPACT_ATOMS: atom_id res chain seq x y z
N MET A 1 -4.34 3.07 -2.87
CA MET A 1 -2.90 2.79 -2.84
C MET A 1 -2.06 3.86 -3.49
N LYS A 2 -2.60 4.56 -4.46
CA LYS A 2 -1.84 5.59 -5.12
C LYS A 2 -1.40 6.68 -4.15
N GLU A 3 -2.29 7.11 -3.30
CA GLU A 3 -1.97 8.17 -2.36
C GLU A 3 -0.93 7.73 -1.35
N LEU A 4 -1.03 6.49 -0.90
CA LEU A 4 -0.04 5.97 0.03
C LEU A 4 1.31 5.86 -0.66
N GLY A 5 1.31 5.42 -1.92
CA GLY A 5 2.55 5.32 -2.69
C GLY A 5 3.20 6.68 -2.85
N GLU A 6 2.40 7.71 -3.11
CA GLU A 6 2.92 9.05 -3.27
C GLU A 6 3.50 9.57 -1.95
N TYR A 7 2.84 9.24 -0.86
CA TYR A 7 3.33 9.65 0.45
C TYR A 7 4.69 9.02 0.72
N LEU A 8 4.84 7.74 0.40
CA LEU A 8 6.11 7.06 0.59
C LEU A 8 7.18 7.66 -0.31
N LYS A 9 6.82 7.99 -1.54
CA LYS A 9 7.77 8.57 -2.48
C LYS A 9 8.23 9.94 -1.99
N HIS A 10 7.30 10.76 -1.53
CA HIS A 10 7.64 12.09 -1.04
C HIS A 10 8.55 11.99 0.18
N THR A 11 8.28 11.06 1.06
CA THR A 11 9.12 10.88 2.23
C THR A 11 10.53 10.46 1.82
N ARG A 12 10.62 9.58 0.81
CA ARG A 12 11.91 9.16 0.31
C ARG A 12 12.71 10.34 -0.23
N VAL A 13 12.04 11.14 -1.05
CA VAL A 13 12.69 12.30 -1.66
C VAL A 13 13.11 13.30 -0.60
N ASP A 14 12.27 13.52 0.38
CA ASP A 14 12.60 14.43 1.47
C ASP A 14 13.78 13.95 2.28
N ASN A 15 13.97 12.64 2.35
CA ASN A 15 15.10 12.08 3.07
C ASN A 15 16.37 12.06 2.22
N GLY A 16 16.26 12.48 0.97
CA GLY A 16 17.42 12.53 0.09
C GLY A 16 17.87 11.18 -0.43
N VAL A 17 16.96 10.20 -0.47
CA VAL A 17 17.31 8.85 -0.88
C VAL A 17 16.84 8.63 -2.31
N SER A 18 17.73 8.12 -3.16
CA SER A 18 17.34 7.85 -4.53
C SER A 18 16.56 6.55 -4.60
N LEU A 19 15.82 6.37 -5.68
CA LEU A 19 15.04 5.16 -5.87
C LEU A 19 15.97 3.94 -5.90
N ALA A 20 17.08 4.07 -6.59
CA ALA A 20 18.03 2.97 -6.71
C ALA A 20 18.62 2.59 -5.35
N GLU A 21 18.91 3.57 -4.55
CA GLU A 21 19.49 3.34 -3.25
C GLU A 21 18.48 2.64 -2.34
N ALA A 22 17.25 3.10 -2.34
CA ALA A 22 16.22 2.48 -1.52
C ALA A 22 15.96 1.05 -1.97
N ALA A 23 15.92 0.82 -3.28
CA ALA A 23 15.68 -0.50 -3.81
C ALA A 23 16.78 -1.46 -3.37
N GLU A 24 18.01 -0.99 -3.45
CA GLU A 24 19.13 -1.83 -3.08
C GLU A 24 19.08 -2.17 -1.59
N ASP A 25 18.82 -1.18 -0.76
CA ASP A 25 18.75 -1.38 0.69
C ASP A 25 17.62 -2.32 1.08
N LEU A 26 16.53 -2.28 0.32
CA LEU A 26 15.39 -3.12 0.62
C LEU A 26 15.44 -4.46 -0.12
N GLU A 27 16.46 -4.65 -0.93
CA GLU A 27 16.62 -5.86 -1.73
C GLU A 27 15.45 -6.08 -2.67
N LEU A 28 15.00 -4.97 -3.26
CA LEU A 28 13.93 -5.01 -4.24
C LEU A 28 14.50 -4.47 -5.55
N SER A 29 13.82 -4.73 -6.66
CA SER A 29 14.24 -4.11 -7.90
C SER A 29 13.67 -2.69 -7.90
N THR A 30 14.27 -1.81 -8.69
CA THR A 30 13.77 -0.45 -8.79
C THR A 30 12.35 -0.48 -9.36
N SER A 31 12.08 -1.44 -10.22
CA SER A 31 10.77 -1.59 -10.81
C SER A 31 9.72 -1.90 -9.75
N GLN A 32 10.04 -2.78 -8.82
CA GLN A 32 9.11 -3.11 -7.75
C GLN A 32 8.86 -1.90 -6.87
N LEU A 33 9.91 -1.17 -6.54
CA LEU A 33 9.76 -0.02 -5.69
C LEU A 33 8.97 1.07 -6.39
N GLU A 34 9.19 1.24 -7.69
CA GLU A 34 8.47 2.19 -8.48
C GLU A 34 6.99 1.84 -8.50
N ASN A 35 6.67 0.55 -8.60
CA ASN A 35 5.29 0.11 -8.59
C ASN A 35 4.61 0.38 -7.25
N ILE A 36 5.35 0.27 -6.17
CA ILE A 36 4.82 0.61 -4.86
C ILE A 36 4.51 2.10 -4.82
N GLU A 37 5.44 2.93 -5.28
CA GLU A 37 5.27 4.37 -5.20
C GLU A 37 4.18 4.87 -6.12
N SER A 38 3.93 4.19 -7.22
CA SER A 38 2.87 4.59 -8.13
C SER A 38 1.53 3.97 -7.77
N GLY A 39 1.53 3.10 -6.78
CA GLY A 39 0.29 2.46 -6.35
C GLY A 39 -0.20 1.38 -7.29
N ASN A 40 0.71 0.80 -8.07
CA ASN A 40 0.34 -0.21 -9.03
C ASN A 40 0.27 -1.58 -8.35
N VAL A 41 -0.86 -1.85 -7.73
CA VAL A 41 -1.07 -3.08 -6.98
C VAL A 41 -1.01 -4.30 -7.88
N ARG A 42 -1.38 -4.13 -9.14
CA ARG A 42 -1.42 -5.25 -10.06
C ARG A 42 -0.06 -5.82 -10.41
N ALA A 43 0.99 -5.07 -10.15
CA ALA A 43 2.34 -5.54 -10.42
C ALA A 43 2.77 -6.63 -9.46
N PHE A 44 2.00 -6.85 -8.40
CA PHE A 44 2.36 -7.82 -7.37
C PHE A 44 1.42 -9.02 -7.42
N LYS A 45 1.99 -10.20 -7.36
CA LYS A 45 1.21 -11.39 -7.42
C LYS A 45 0.37 -11.59 -6.18
N ASP A 46 0.90 -11.15 -5.07
CA ASP A 46 0.32 -11.44 -3.80
C ASP A 46 0.23 -10.17 -2.99
N VAL A 47 -0.96 -9.85 -2.56
CA VAL A 47 -1.21 -8.67 -1.75
C VAL A 47 -0.46 -8.74 -0.43
N TYR A 48 -0.31 -9.93 0.11
CA TYR A 48 0.41 -10.11 1.35
C TYR A 48 1.87 -9.70 1.18
N ASN A 49 2.48 -10.07 0.06
CA ASN A 49 3.86 -9.68 -0.21
C ASN A 49 3.96 -8.17 -0.39
N LEU A 50 2.98 -7.57 -1.06
CA LEU A 50 2.96 -6.13 -1.23
C LEU A 50 2.89 -5.45 0.14
N LYS A 51 2.08 -5.98 1.02
CA LYS A 51 1.94 -5.43 2.36
C LYS A 51 3.26 -5.49 3.10
N GLN A 52 4.01 -6.59 2.96
CA GLN A 52 5.30 -6.72 3.61
C GLN A 52 6.30 -5.71 3.06
N TYR A 53 6.29 -5.51 1.74
CA TYR A 53 7.19 -4.55 1.13
C TYR A 53 6.86 -3.13 1.60
N VAL A 54 5.58 -2.80 1.69
CA VAL A 54 5.15 -1.49 2.14
C VAL A 54 5.59 -1.27 3.58
N LYS A 55 5.46 -2.30 4.41
CA LYS A 55 5.86 -2.22 5.80
C LYS A 55 7.35 -1.99 5.92
N GLN A 56 8.14 -2.74 5.15
CA GLN A 56 9.58 -2.60 5.19
C GLN A 56 10.02 -1.23 4.68
N TYR A 57 9.35 -0.74 3.65
CA TYR A 57 9.69 0.54 3.07
C TYR A 57 9.39 1.66 4.08
N ALA A 58 8.25 1.57 4.75
CA ALA A 58 7.90 2.56 5.76
C ALA A 58 8.95 2.59 6.87
N LYS A 59 9.36 1.42 7.31
CA LYS A 59 10.34 1.33 8.37
C LYS A 59 11.67 1.91 7.91
N TYR A 60 12.04 1.62 6.68
CA TYR A 60 13.28 2.12 6.10
C TYR A 60 13.26 3.65 6.07
N LEU A 61 12.12 4.24 5.78
CA LEU A 61 11.98 5.68 5.69
C LEU A 61 11.80 6.37 7.04
N GLY A 62 11.79 5.62 8.11
CA GLY A 62 11.63 6.20 9.45
C GLY A 62 10.20 6.48 9.82
N LEU A 63 9.25 5.90 9.08
CA LEU A 63 7.85 6.08 9.38
C LEU A 63 7.40 4.97 10.31
N ASP A 64 6.24 5.16 10.93
CA ASP A 64 5.67 4.14 11.78
C ASP A 64 5.08 3.07 10.86
N PRO A 65 5.69 1.89 10.79
CA PRO A 65 5.24 0.87 9.85
C PRO A 65 3.83 0.39 10.13
N GLU A 66 3.41 0.44 11.38
CA GLU A 66 2.08 -0.02 11.71
C GLU A 66 1.00 0.94 11.21
N LYS A 67 1.29 2.23 11.28
CA LYS A 67 0.35 3.20 10.77
C LYS A 67 0.24 3.11 9.27
N VAL A 68 1.36 2.89 8.60
CA VAL A 68 1.38 2.77 7.15
C VAL A 68 0.63 1.51 6.73
N VAL A 69 0.83 0.42 7.47
CA VAL A 69 0.14 -0.81 7.18
C VAL A 69 -1.37 -0.65 7.41
N ASP A 70 -1.75 0.11 8.42
CA ASP A 70 -3.15 0.35 8.68
C ASP A 70 -3.78 1.10 7.51
N GLU A 71 -3.08 2.07 6.96
CA GLU A 71 -3.60 2.78 5.80
C GLU A 71 -3.69 1.88 4.59
N PHE A 72 -2.73 0.99 4.43
CA PHE A 72 -2.73 0.06 3.34
C PHE A 72 -3.92 -0.91 3.51
N ASN A 73 -4.15 -1.38 4.72
CA ASN A 73 -5.27 -2.25 5.01
C ASN A 73 -6.59 -1.54 4.77
N GLY A 74 -6.63 -0.27 5.13
CA GLY A 74 -7.82 0.54 4.90
C GLY A 74 -8.13 0.65 3.42
N PHE A 75 -7.09 0.85 2.62
CA PHE A 75 -7.25 0.94 1.19
C PHE A 75 -7.79 -0.39 0.66
N LEU A 76 -7.24 -1.50 1.10
CA LEU A 76 -7.68 -2.80 0.64
C LEU A 76 -9.13 -3.06 1.07
N PHE A 77 -9.43 -2.68 2.27
CA PHE A 77 -10.77 -2.89 2.78
C PHE A 77 -11.77 -2.08 1.97
N GLU A 78 -11.47 -0.83 1.72
CA GLU A 78 -12.34 0.02 0.94
C GLU A 78 -12.49 -0.50 -0.47
N HIS A 79 -11.40 -0.94 -1.05
CA HIS A 79 -11.42 -1.43 -2.40
C HIS A 79 -12.26 -2.71 -2.46
N THR A 80 -12.09 -3.58 -1.51
CA THR A 80 -12.83 -4.81 -1.45
C THR A 80 -14.29 -4.54 -1.14
N SER A 81 -14.55 -3.64 -0.23
CA SER A 81 -15.90 -3.31 0.10
C SER A 81 -16.61 -2.72 -1.07
N LYS A 82 -15.95 -1.94 -1.86
CA LYS A 82 -16.55 -1.33 -2.98
C LYS A 82 -16.99 -2.38 -3.95
N ILE A 83 -16.19 -3.40 -4.11
CA ILE A 83 -16.49 -4.47 -4.98
C ILE A 83 -17.59 -5.33 -4.43
N SER A 84 -17.46 -5.76 -3.22
CA SER A 84 -18.46 -6.62 -2.68
C SER A 84 -19.63 -5.87 -2.13
N LEU A 85 -19.48 -4.62 -1.86
CA LEU A 85 -20.54 -3.87 -1.31
C LEU A 85 -21.73 -3.87 -2.18
N ASP A 86 -21.54 -3.91 -3.45
CA ASP A 86 -22.66 -3.94 -4.36
C ASP A 86 -23.48 -5.16 -4.06
N ASP A 87 -22.81 -6.27 -3.82
CA ASP A 87 -23.49 -7.49 -3.53
C ASP A 87 -23.97 -7.45 -2.13
N ILE A 88 -23.16 -7.06 -1.22
CA ILE A 88 -23.50 -7.02 0.13
C ILE A 88 -24.50 -6.04 0.47
N LEU A 89 -24.49 -4.89 -0.12
CA LEU A 89 -25.44 -3.94 0.17
C LEU A 89 -26.75 -4.45 -0.05
N ALA A 90 -26.85 -5.27 -1.01
CA ALA A 90 -28.09 -5.83 -1.28
C ALA A 90 -28.43 -6.73 -0.16
N ALA A 91 -27.48 -7.41 0.37
CA ALA A 91 -27.77 -8.32 1.38
C ALA A 91 -27.63 -7.73 2.71
N GLN A 92 -26.65 -6.99 2.91
CA GLN A 92 -26.37 -6.55 4.14
C GLN A 92 -27.02 -5.43 4.62
N LYS A 93 -27.47 -4.63 3.80
CA LYS A 93 -28.17 -3.60 4.18
C LYS A 93 -29.12 -3.98 5.10
N LYS A 94 -29.61 -5.09 5.02
CA LYS A 94 -30.56 -5.48 5.88
C LYS A 94 -29.97 -5.89 7.11
N LEU A 95 -28.79 -6.26 7.11
CA LEU A 95 -28.22 -6.68 8.27
C LEU A 95 -27.95 -5.60 9.13
N GLU A 96 -27.56 -4.66 8.64
CA GLU A 96 -27.20 -3.62 9.39
C GLU A 96 -27.99 -2.63 9.45
N GLU A 97 -28.55 -2.59 8.87
CA GLU A 97 -29.09 -1.84 8.92
C GLU A 97 -29.57 -1.93 9.31
N LYS A 98 -29.33 -2.31 9.37
CA LYS A 98 -29.29 -2.52 9.66
C LYS A 98 -29.33 -2.23 9.91
#